data_42f61e2adf254d9caf53832b231e5547
#
_entry.id   42f61e2adf254d9caf53832b231e5547
#
_cell.length_a   1.000
_cell.length_b   1.000
_cell.length_c   1.000
_cell.angle_alpha   90.00
_cell.angle_beta   90.00
_cell.angle_gamma   90.00
#
_symmetry.space_group_name_H-M   'P 1'
#
loop_
_entity.id
_entity.type
_entity.pdbx_description
1 polymer ?
#
loop_
_entity_poly.entity_id
_entity_poly.type
_entity_poly.pdbx_seq_one_letter_code
_entity_poly.pdbx_strand_id
1 'polypeptide(L)'
;MRIIGGNKGGLRISPPKKLKLRPTTDRSKEALFNILNNKLDYTQITALDLFSGTGNISYEFSSRGVEYVCAVEINKKSIEFIKDFSKINDFNIEAIKIDVLNFLKLTDKKFDVIFADPPYNIKDEKYYEIINIIFKNK
;
A
#
# COMPACT_ATOMS: atom_id res chain seq x y z
N MET A 1 -4.52 11.36 9.24
CA MET A 1 -4.84 10.53 8.06
C MET A 1 -6.24 9.95 8.20
N ARG A 2 -6.93 9.82 7.11
CA ARG A 2 -8.26 9.20 7.08
C ARG A 2 -8.50 8.52 5.74
N ILE A 3 -9.41 7.57 5.73
CA ILE A 3 -9.87 6.94 4.49
C ILE A 3 -10.85 7.91 3.82
N ILE A 4 -10.63 8.16 2.53
CA ILE A 4 -11.39 9.17 1.80
C ILE A 4 -12.70 8.59 1.25
N GLY A 5 -12.62 7.47 0.55
CA GLY A 5 -13.77 6.89 -0.14
C GLY A 5 -14.06 5.46 0.22
N GLY A 6 -15.03 4.87 -0.47
CA GLY A 6 -15.42 3.49 -0.28
C GLY A 6 -16.26 3.25 0.96
N ASN A 7 -16.43 1.98 1.33
CA ASN A 7 -17.32 1.58 2.44
C ASN A 7 -16.80 1.97 3.83
N LYS A 8 -15.52 2.31 3.96
CA LYS A 8 -14.92 2.78 5.21
C LYS A 8 -14.55 4.27 5.14
N GLY A 9 -15.11 5.01 4.18
CA GLY A 9 -14.83 6.43 4.03
C GLY A 9 -15.10 7.19 5.33
N GLY A 10 -14.19 8.10 5.68
CA GLY A 10 -14.26 8.87 6.91
C GLY A 10 -13.55 8.25 8.11
N LEU A 11 -13.19 6.96 8.04
CA LEU A 11 -12.49 6.31 9.14
C LEU A 11 -11.11 6.93 9.32
N ARG A 12 -10.79 7.30 10.56
CA ARG A 12 -9.51 7.92 10.90
C ARG A 12 -8.44 6.85 11.10
N ILE A 13 -7.24 7.12 10.57
CA ILE A 13 -6.07 6.27 10.73
C ILE A 13 -5.10 7.01 11.64
N SER A 14 -4.83 6.47 12.84
CA SER A 14 -4.00 7.12 13.85
C SER A 14 -2.86 6.22 14.29
N PRO A 15 -1.77 6.13 13.49
CA PRO A 15 -0.62 5.33 13.89
C PRO A 15 0.12 5.98 15.06
N PRO A 16 0.90 5.18 15.85
CA PRO A 16 1.72 5.73 16.91
C PRO A 16 2.67 6.81 16.40
N LYS A 17 2.83 7.88 17.17
CA LYS A 17 3.74 9.00 16.82
C LYS A 17 5.20 8.56 16.67
N LYS A 18 5.57 7.44 17.27
CA LYS A 18 6.93 6.87 17.18
C LYS A 18 7.26 6.35 15.78
N LEU A 19 6.25 6.07 14.98
CA LEU A 19 6.46 5.67 13.59
C LEU A 19 6.68 6.93 12.77
N LYS A 20 7.95 7.35 12.68
CA LYS A 20 8.36 8.55 11.94
C LYS A 20 8.26 8.29 10.43
N LEU A 21 7.06 8.10 9.95
CA LEU A 21 6.82 7.92 8.54
C LEU A 21 6.34 9.23 7.95
N ARG A 22 6.79 9.50 6.74
CA ARG A 22 6.24 10.60 5.96
C ARG A 22 4.90 10.15 5.43
N PRO A 23 3.79 10.60 6.01
CA PRO A 23 2.48 10.16 5.53
C PRO A 23 2.16 10.79 4.18
N THR A 24 1.50 10.03 3.33
CA THR A 24 0.83 10.60 2.16
C THR A 24 -0.33 11.43 2.70
N THR A 25 -0.40 12.71 2.33
CA THR A 25 -1.47 13.58 2.81
C THR A 25 -2.82 13.11 2.28
N ASP A 26 -3.89 13.45 3.00
CA ASP A 26 -5.26 13.16 2.56
C ASP A 26 -5.54 13.76 1.18
N ARG A 27 -5.05 14.98 0.95
CA ARG A 27 -5.22 15.66 -0.32
C ARG A 27 -4.52 14.95 -1.48
N SER A 28 -3.27 14.51 -1.27
CA SER A 28 -2.52 13.78 -2.28
C SER A 28 -3.16 12.43 -2.57
N LYS A 29 -3.64 11.75 -1.54
CA LYS A 29 -4.33 10.48 -1.69
C LYS A 29 -5.64 10.65 -2.46
N GLU A 30 -6.41 11.67 -2.14
CA GLU A 30 -7.64 11.99 -2.85
C GLU A 30 -7.38 12.26 -4.33
N ALA A 31 -6.36 13.05 -4.65
CA ALA A 31 -5.98 13.35 -6.03
C ALA A 31 -5.61 12.09 -6.80
N LEU A 32 -4.83 11.20 -6.18
CA LEU A 32 -4.44 9.92 -6.80
C LEU A 32 -5.67 9.07 -7.12
N PHE A 33 -6.54 8.88 -6.15
CA PHE A 33 -7.70 8.01 -6.34
C PHE A 33 -8.77 8.62 -7.25
N ASN A 34 -8.84 9.95 -7.35
CA ASN A 34 -9.70 10.60 -8.33
C ASN A 34 -9.26 10.23 -9.76
N ILE A 35 -7.96 10.13 -10.00
CA ILE A 35 -7.44 9.66 -11.29
C ILE A 35 -7.77 8.19 -11.50
N LEU A 36 -7.52 7.36 -10.50
CA LEU A 36 -7.73 5.91 -10.59
C LEU A 36 -9.21 5.53 -10.75
N ASN A 37 -10.12 6.30 -10.15
CA ASN A 37 -11.56 6.04 -10.25
C ASN A 37 -12.05 5.97 -11.70
N ASN A 38 -11.42 6.72 -12.59
CA ASN A 38 -11.80 6.74 -14.01
C ASN A 38 -11.17 5.61 -14.82
N LYS A 39 -10.24 4.88 -14.25
CA LYS A 39 -9.43 3.87 -14.96
C LYS A 39 -9.62 2.45 -14.46
N LEU A 40 -10.09 2.29 -13.23
CA LEU A 40 -10.12 0.99 -12.56
C LEU A 40 -11.51 0.66 -12.04
N ASP A 41 -11.87 -0.61 -12.19
CA ASP A 41 -12.95 -1.20 -11.42
C ASP A 41 -12.32 -1.92 -10.24
N TYR A 42 -12.39 -1.31 -9.06
CA TYR A 42 -11.74 -1.82 -7.86
C TYR A 42 -12.17 -3.24 -7.48
N THR A 43 -13.39 -3.62 -7.83
CA THR A 43 -13.90 -4.94 -7.48
C THR A 43 -13.30 -6.06 -8.35
N GLN A 44 -12.61 -5.70 -9.42
CA GLN A 44 -12.05 -6.66 -10.39
C GLN A 44 -10.54 -6.74 -10.37
N ILE A 45 -9.88 -6.07 -9.44
CA ILE A 45 -8.42 -5.96 -9.43
C ILE A 45 -7.81 -6.44 -8.12
N THR A 46 -6.52 -6.76 -8.19
CA THR A 46 -5.66 -6.94 -7.02
C THR A 46 -4.66 -5.80 -6.94
N ALA A 47 -4.28 -5.42 -5.73
CA ALA A 47 -3.38 -4.29 -5.52
C ALA A 47 -2.19 -4.67 -4.65
N LEU A 48 -1.03 -4.15 -5.01
CA LEU A 48 0.22 -4.30 -4.26
C LEU A 48 0.69 -2.92 -3.82
N ASP A 49 0.92 -2.76 -2.52
CA ASP A 49 1.39 -1.51 -1.92
C ASP A 49 2.81 -1.73 -1.40
N LEU A 50 3.79 -1.30 -2.18
CA LEU A 50 5.21 -1.40 -1.85
C LEU A 50 5.63 -0.19 -1.00
N PHE A 51 6.47 -0.43 -0.01
CA PHE A 51 6.84 0.60 0.98
C PHE A 51 5.59 1.14 1.68
N SER A 52 4.74 0.24 2.12
CA SER A 52 3.38 0.61 2.56
C SER A 52 3.33 1.46 3.82
N GLY A 53 4.40 1.52 4.60
CA GLY A 53 4.39 2.25 5.87
C GLY A 53 3.30 1.71 6.79
N THR A 54 2.47 2.59 7.28
CA THR A 54 1.34 2.20 8.15
C THR A 54 0.07 1.83 7.39
N GLY A 55 0.18 1.69 6.06
CA GLY A 55 -0.90 1.12 5.26
C GLY A 55 -1.91 2.10 4.67
N ASN A 56 -1.61 3.39 4.69
CA ASN A 56 -2.57 4.42 4.26
C ASN A 56 -3.18 4.14 2.88
N ILE A 57 -2.37 3.77 1.90
CA ILE A 57 -2.84 3.47 0.54
C ILE A 57 -3.56 2.10 0.50
N SER A 58 -3.05 1.12 1.24
CA SER A 58 -3.67 -0.20 1.31
C SER A 58 -5.12 -0.13 1.83
N TYR A 59 -5.35 0.65 2.89
CA TYR A 59 -6.70 0.82 3.43
C TYR A 59 -7.63 1.47 2.42
N GLU A 60 -7.11 2.44 1.66
CA GLU A 60 -7.92 3.13 0.65
C GLU A 60 -8.36 2.17 -0.45
N PHE A 61 -7.45 1.35 -0.97
CA PHE A 61 -7.79 0.32 -1.95
C PHE A 61 -8.86 -0.63 -1.41
N SER A 62 -8.64 -1.14 -0.20
CA SER A 62 -9.57 -2.08 0.41
C SER A 62 -10.95 -1.46 0.64
N SER A 63 -10.99 -0.22 1.11
CA SER A 63 -12.23 0.52 1.33
C SER A 63 -13.02 0.71 0.04
N ARG A 64 -12.34 0.88 -1.09
CA ARG A 64 -12.97 1.12 -2.38
C ARG A 64 -13.39 -0.15 -3.12
N GLY A 65 -13.12 -1.31 -2.54
CA GLY A 65 -13.64 -2.57 -3.06
C GLY A 65 -12.62 -3.57 -3.57
N VAL A 66 -11.33 -3.27 -3.48
CA VAL A 66 -10.29 -4.23 -3.85
C VAL A 66 -10.31 -5.38 -2.84
N GLU A 67 -10.58 -6.59 -3.30
CA GLU A 67 -10.72 -7.75 -2.41
C GLU A 67 -9.39 -8.25 -1.88
N TYR A 68 -8.32 -8.16 -2.67
CA TYR A 68 -7.00 -8.59 -2.24
C TYR A 68 -6.01 -7.45 -2.36
N VAL A 69 -5.50 -7.00 -1.22
CA VAL A 69 -4.45 -5.99 -1.11
C VAL A 69 -3.28 -6.60 -0.36
N CYS A 70 -2.10 -6.53 -0.95
CA CYS A 70 -0.87 -6.97 -0.32
C CYS A 70 -0.03 -5.74 0.03
N ALA A 71 0.31 -5.59 1.30
CA ALA A 71 1.13 -4.49 1.80
C ALA A 71 2.51 -5.03 2.17
N VAL A 72 3.55 -4.49 1.55
CA VAL A 72 4.94 -4.89 1.78
C VAL A 72 5.69 -3.76 2.46
N GLU A 73 6.28 -4.07 3.62
CA GLU A 73 6.98 -3.10 4.44
C GLU A 73 8.05 -3.81 5.26
N ILE A 74 9.22 -3.17 5.43
CA ILE A 74 10.31 -3.77 6.20
C ILE A 74 10.22 -3.46 7.71
N ASN A 75 9.54 -2.39 8.08
CA ASN A 75 9.45 -1.96 9.47
C ASN A 75 8.46 -2.83 10.26
N LYS A 76 8.97 -3.50 11.28
CA LYS A 76 8.15 -4.42 12.10
C LYS A 76 6.95 -3.74 12.74
N LYS A 77 7.13 -2.56 13.31
CA LYS A 77 6.06 -1.84 14.01
C LYS A 77 4.98 -1.36 13.06
N SER A 78 5.37 -0.97 11.84
CA SER A 78 4.42 -0.59 10.81
C SER A 78 3.56 -1.79 10.40
N ILE A 79 4.18 -2.94 10.21
CA ILE A 79 3.45 -4.18 9.87
C ILE A 79 2.50 -4.58 11.01
N GLU A 80 2.95 -4.51 12.26
CA GLU A 80 2.08 -4.78 13.41
C GLU A 80 0.88 -3.85 13.43
N PHE A 81 1.11 -2.57 13.14
CA PHE A 81 0.02 -1.60 13.07
C PHE A 81 -0.99 -1.97 11.97
N ILE A 82 -0.51 -2.33 10.78
CA ILE A 82 -1.39 -2.72 9.67
C ILE A 82 -2.24 -3.93 10.07
N LYS A 83 -1.64 -4.94 10.66
CA LYS A 83 -2.34 -6.15 11.06
C LYS A 83 -3.40 -5.87 12.12
N ASP A 84 -3.06 -5.09 13.14
CA ASP A 84 -3.99 -4.74 14.23
C ASP A 84 -5.13 -3.86 13.72
N PHE A 85 -4.80 -2.82 12.98
CA PHE A 85 -5.81 -1.90 12.44
C PHE A 85 -6.75 -2.62 11.48
N SER A 86 -6.22 -3.51 10.65
CA SER A 86 -7.02 -4.28 9.70
C SER A 86 -7.95 -5.24 10.42
N LYS A 87 -7.48 -5.88 11.49
CA LYS A 87 -8.31 -6.79 12.28
C LYS A 87 -9.45 -6.07 12.99
N ILE A 88 -9.14 -4.92 13.60
CA ILE A 88 -10.14 -4.13 14.34
C ILE A 88 -11.21 -3.58 13.41
N ASN A 89 -10.82 -3.15 12.21
CA ASN A 89 -11.70 -2.45 11.27
C ASN A 89 -12.16 -3.32 10.10
N ASP A 90 -11.90 -4.61 10.17
CA ASP A 90 -12.35 -5.59 9.18
C ASP A 90 -11.86 -5.30 7.76
N PHE A 91 -10.56 -5.05 7.61
CA PHE A 91 -9.91 -4.96 6.31
C PHE A 91 -9.26 -6.30 5.94
N ASN A 92 -9.35 -6.68 4.68
CA ASN A 92 -8.70 -7.87 4.16
C ASN A 92 -7.39 -7.50 3.47
N ILE A 93 -6.37 -7.22 4.28
CA ILE A 93 -5.04 -6.81 3.80
C ILE A 93 -4.01 -7.83 4.29
N GLU A 94 -3.26 -8.39 3.35
CA GLU A 94 -2.12 -9.24 3.69
C GLU A 94 -0.89 -8.36 3.86
N ALA A 95 -0.42 -8.21 5.10
CA ALA A 95 0.75 -7.40 5.42
C ALA A 95 1.96 -8.32 5.59
N ILE A 96 3.02 -8.06 4.83
CA ILE A 96 4.21 -8.89 4.81
C ILE A 96 5.43 -8.05 5.19
N LYS A 97 6.12 -8.48 6.26
CA LYS A 97 7.37 -7.84 6.69
C LYS A 97 8.52 -8.42 5.88
N ILE A 98 8.90 -7.71 4.84
CA ILE A 98 10.00 -8.12 3.96
C ILE A 98 10.53 -6.89 3.22
N ASP A 99 11.81 -6.92 2.84
CA ASP A 99 12.36 -5.92 1.94
C ASP A 99 11.66 -6.00 0.58
N VAL A 100 11.32 -4.85 -0.01
CA VAL A 100 10.59 -4.78 -1.26
C VAL A 100 11.28 -5.54 -2.39
N LEU A 101 12.60 -5.36 -2.52
CA LEU A 101 13.36 -6.03 -3.59
C LEU A 101 13.31 -7.55 -3.42
N ASN A 102 13.48 -8.04 -2.19
CA ASN A 102 13.39 -9.47 -1.90
C ASN A 102 11.99 -10.02 -2.20
N PHE A 103 10.95 -9.27 -1.84
CA PHE A 103 9.59 -9.67 -2.16
C PHE A 103 9.39 -9.84 -3.66
N LEU A 104 9.83 -8.86 -4.43
CA LEU A 104 9.66 -8.88 -5.88
C LEU A 104 10.42 -10.03 -6.55
N LYS A 105 11.57 -10.40 -6.00
CA LYS A 105 12.34 -11.54 -6.50
C LYS A 105 11.72 -12.89 -6.18
N LEU A 106 10.98 -12.99 -5.08
CA LEU A 106 10.43 -14.25 -4.59
C LEU A 106 8.99 -14.50 -4.99
N THR A 107 8.22 -13.46 -5.25
CA THR A 107 6.78 -13.62 -5.48
C THR A 107 6.46 -14.15 -6.88
N ASP A 108 5.52 -15.07 -6.94
CA ASP A 108 4.93 -15.55 -8.20
C ASP A 108 3.61 -14.82 -8.53
N LYS A 109 3.11 -14.04 -7.59
CA LYS A 109 1.83 -13.36 -7.76
C LYS A 109 1.94 -12.20 -8.71
N LYS A 110 0.90 -12.01 -9.52
CA LYS A 110 0.75 -10.86 -10.40
C LYS A 110 -0.33 -9.96 -9.83
N PHE A 111 -0.12 -8.66 -9.96
CA PHE A 111 -1.05 -7.65 -9.45
C PHE A 111 -1.48 -6.74 -10.60
N ASP A 112 -2.72 -6.30 -10.55
CA ASP A 112 -3.25 -5.39 -11.57
C ASP A 112 -2.77 -3.97 -11.35
N VAL A 113 -2.57 -3.58 -10.10
CA VAL A 113 -2.06 -2.26 -9.72
C VAL A 113 -0.94 -2.42 -8.71
N ILE A 114 0.16 -1.70 -8.94
CA ILE A 114 1.28 -1.63 -8.01
C ILE A 114 1.52 -0.17 -7.67
N PHE A 115 1.40 0.16 -6.39
CA PHE A 115 1.76 1.47 -5.87
C PHE A 115 3.09 1.35 -5.14
N ALA A 116 3.99 2.28 -5.40
CA ALA A 116 5.30 2.29 -4.74
C ALA A 116 5.70 3.73 -4.42
N ASP A 117 5.88 4.00 -3.12
CA ASP A 117 6.36 5.30 -2.65
C ASP A 117 7.61 5.08 -1.79
N PRO A 118 8.78 4.89 -2.43
CA PRO A 118 10.00 4.59 -1.71
C PRO A 118 10.49 5.77 -0.86
N PRO A 119 11.30 5.50 0.19
CA PRO A 119 11.86 6.58 1.00
C PRO A 119 12.82 7.44 0.17
N TYR A 120 13.02 8.69 0.58
CA TYR A 120 13.92 9.64 -0.11
C TYR A 120 15.33 9.11 -0.30
N ASN A 121 15.82 8.38 0.70
CA ASN A 121 17.20 7.93 0.75
C ASN A 121 17.42 6.60 0.06
N ILE A 122 16.43 6.11 -0.70
CA ILE A 122 16.64 4.90 -1.48
C ILE A 122 17.72 5.18 -2.53
N LYS A 123 18.66 4.24 -2.67
CA LYS A 123 19.73 4.37 -3.66
C LYS A 123 19.16 4.20 -5.06
N ASP A 124 19.67 4.99 -6.01
CA ASP A 124 19.22 4.94 -7.40
C ASP A 124 19.30 3.55 -7.99
N GLU A 125 20.36 2.81 -7.70
CA GLU A 125 20.54 1.44 -8.17
C GLU A 125 19.40 0.52 -7.72
N LYS A 126 19.01 0.61 -6.45
CA LYS A 126 17.92 -0.18 -5.88
C LYS A 126 16.59 0.23 -6.51
N TYR A 127 16.38 1.51 -6.68
CA TYR A 127 15.18 2.05 -7.32
C TYR A 127 15.00 1.50 -8.74
N TYR A 128 16.06 1.57 -9.56
CA TYR A 128 16.01 1.07 -10.93
C TYR A 128 15.82 -0.44 -10.97
N GLU A 129 16.45 -1.17 -10.05
CA GLU A 129 16.29 -2.62 -9.97
C GLU A 129 14.83 -3.00 -9.68
N ILE A 130 14.19 -2.30 -8.75
CA ILE A 130 12.77 -2.52 -8.42
C ILE A 130 11.89 -2.29 -9.65
N ILE A 131 12.08 -1.18 -10.35
CA ILE A 131 11.32 -0.85 -11.55
C ILE A 131 11.50 -1.92 -12.63
N ASN A 132 12.73 -2.34 -12.85
CA ASN A 132 13.04 -3.36 -13.86
C ASN A 132 12.33 -4.67 -13.56
N ILE A 133 12.32 -5.11 -12.31
CA ILE A 133 11.65 -6.35 -11.93
C ILE A 133 10.15 -6.23 -12.16
N ILE A 134 9.54 -5.12 -11.76
CA ILE A 134 8.10 -4.89 -11.95
C ILE A 134 7.72 -5.01 -13.42
N PHE A 135 8.45 -4.36 -14.30
CA PHE A 135 8.12 -4.35 -15.73
C PHE A 135 8.51 -5.64 -16.44
N LYS A 136 9.51 -6.35 -15.96
CA LYS A 136 9.93 -7.62 -16.56
C LYS A 136 8.93 -8.75 -16.32
N ASN A 137 8.22 -8.73 -15.22
CA ASN A 137 7.31 -9.80 -14.79
C ASN A 137 5.84 -9.53 -15.15
N LYS A 138 5.61 -8.76 -16.15
CA LYS A 138 4.25 -8.51 -16.64
C LYS A 138 3.58 -9.75 -17.19
#